data_f63653b32c3a761f876a1d32da8f77df
#
_entry.id   f63653b32c3a761f876a1d32da8f77df
#
_cell.length_a   1.000
_cell.length_b   1.000
_cell.length_c   1.000
_cell.angle_alpha   90.00
_cell.angle_beta   90.00
_cell.angle_gamma   90.00
#
_symmetry.space_group_name_H-M   'P 1'
#
loop_
_entity.id
_entity.type
_entity.pdbx_description
1 polymer ?
#
loop_
_entity_poly.entity_id
_entity_poly.type
_entity_poly.pdbx_seq_one_letter_code
_entity_poly.pdbx_strand_id
1 'polypeptide(L)'
;MRLKWGWKDRRLTMGNAGIARLILSLKDRKVDLWTLTAMTDLVDENGKVIGIKATKDGSSINIKANKGVILAAGGFERDQDLRDKYLPKPSNAEWSAANIHNTGDALKAALKLGADTHQMDTGWWSTTMKVPGQEKGWLSMVDKSMPGNYTVNKNGERFSNESQNYVSFVNDMFAKFDEGNPCAPCYMIFDSNFRKNRPCGPLLQGSMQPDSAVPKEWWTPSFLSKGETLEELAEVAGIDPEGLRATQAKVNEYAVTGKDLELQRGDSAYDRYYGDPSVTPNPCLAPLKEGPFYCMVLYPGEMGTAGGLVIDTHARVLKQDGQPIAGLYACGNVTTALLPTYPGPGSTLGPAMTFGYLAAKDITGTNF
;
A
#
# COMPACT_ATOMS: atom_id res chain seq x y z
N MET A 1 19.73 10.02 -23.36
CA MET A 1 20.23 10.04 -21.97
C MET A 1 20.71 8.67 -21.49
N ARG A 2 20.03 7.54 -21.79
CA ARG A 2 20.52 6.16 -21.51
C ARG A 2 21.89 5.85 -22.10
N LEU A 3 22.16 6.31 -23.32
CA LEU A 3 23.46 6.13 -23.98
C LEU A 3 24.64 6.84 -23.26
N LYS A 4 24.37 7.96 -22.59
CA LYS A 4 25.39 8.72 -21.84
C LYS A 4 25.77 8.05 -20.50
N TRP A 5 24.87 7.27 -19.90
CA TRP A 5 25.02 6.68 -18.57
C TRP A 5 25.07 5.14 -18.57
N GLY A 6 25.13 4.53 -19.76
CA GLY A 6 24.90 3.11 -19.94
C GLY A 6 23.42 2.76 -19.77
N TRP A 7 23.09 1.48 -19.67
CA TRP A 7 21.70 1.00 -19.55
C TRP A 7 21.06 1.20 -18.17
N LYS A 8 21.81 1.75 -17.18
CA LYS A 8 21.30 2.03 -15.82
C LYS A 8 20.80 3.47 -15.73
N ASP A 9 19.54 3.63 -15.38
CA ASP A 9 19.01 4.94 -15.01
C ASP A 9 19.55 5.33 -13.62
N ARG A 10 20.26 6.46 -13.55
CA ARG A 10 20.81 7.00 -12.31
C ARG A 10 20.02 8.17 -11.76
N ARG A 11 18.87 8.49 -12.37
CA ARG A 11 17.97 9.50 -11.84
C ARG A 11 17.05 8.90 -10.81
N LEU A 12 17.01 9.55 -9.66
CA LEU A 12 15.99 9.30 -8.65
C LEU A 12 14.82 10.27 -8.85
N THR A 13 13.62 9.77 -8.74
CA THR A 13 12.38 10.56 -8.89
C THR A 13 11.46 10.32 -7.70
N MET A 14 10.47 11.19 -7.52
CA MET A 14 9.42 11.08 -6.51
C MET A 14 9.99 10.89 -5.09
N GLY A 15 9.48 9.92 -4.31
CA GLY A 15 9.90 9.65 -2.94
C GLY A 15 11.39 9.32 -2.81
N ASN A 16 11.95 8.54 -3.72
CA ASN A 16 13.37 8.22 -3.73
C ASN A 16 14.25 9.47 -3.86
N ALA A 17 13.85 10.44 -4.68
CA ALA A 17 14.57 11.71 -4.82
C ALA A 17 14.50 12.55 -3.54
N GLY A 18 13.33 12.59 -2.88
CA GLY A 18 13.14 13.27 -1.60
C GLY A 18 14.04 12.70 -0.51
N ILE A 19 14.00 11.39 -0.31
CA ILE A 19 14.84 10.70 0.69
C ILE A 19 16.33 10.86 0.38
N ALA A 20 16.77 10.76 -0.87
CA ALA A 20 18.15 10.96 -1.24
C ALA A 20 18.66 12.36 -0.86
N ARG A 21 17.85 13.42 -1.05
CA ARG A 21 18.17 14.78 -0.64
C ARG A 21 18.30 14.91 0.88
N LEU A 22 17.40 14.27 1.64
CA LEU A 22 17.49 14.26 3.11
C LEU A 22 18.75 13.54 3.61
N ILE A 23 19.09 12.39 3.01
CA ILE A 23 20.33 11.66 3.33
C ILE A 23 21.58 12.50 3.03
N LEU A 24 21.61 13.19 1.90
CA LEU A 24 22.70 14.12 1.58
C LEU A 24 22.79 15.24 2.62
N SER A 25 21.65 15.81 3.03
CA SER A 25 21.59 16.84 4.07
C SER A 25 22.12 16.36 5.42
N LEU A 26 21.83 15.12 5.82
CA LEU A 26 22.42 14.52 7.02
C LEU A 26 23.94 14.37 6.90
N LYS A 27 24.40 13.88 5.75
CA LYS A 27 25.82 13.71 5.45
C LYS A 27 26.59 15.03 5.50
N ASP A 28 26.05 16.09 4.88
CA ASP A 28 26.66 17.43 4.88
C ASP A 28 26.77 18.00 6.30
N ARG A 29 25.83 17.65 7.18
CA ARG A 29 25.82 18.05 8.60
C ARG A 29 26.56 17.09 9.52
N LYS A 30 27.17 16.03 8.97
CA LYS A 30 27.91 15.01 9.71
C LYS A 30 27.05 14.34 10.80
N VAL A 31 25.79 14.15 10.51
CA VAL A 31 24.89 13.37 11.37
C VAL A 31 25.11 11.88 11.09
N ASP A 32 25.41 11.12 12.13
CA ASP A 32 25.66 9.69 12.02
C ASP A 32 24.39 8.94 11.60
N LEU A 33 24.50 8.12 10.58
CA LEU A 33 23.47 7.20 10.13
C LEU A 33 23.95 5.76 10.32
N TRP A 34 23.39 5.06 11.27
CA TRP A 34 23.72 3.67 11.55
C TRP A 34 22.75 2.74 10.82
N THR A 35 23.26 2.04 9.83
CA THR A 35 22.56 0.95 9.16
C THR A 35 22.78 -0.36 9.91
N LEU A 36 21.94 -1.39 9.63
CA LEU A 36 22.01 -2.71 10.29
C LEU A 36 22.00 -2.62 11.82
N THR A 37 21.30 -1.61 12.33
CA THR A 37 21.17 -1.35 13.77
C THR A 37 19.71 -1.28 14.12
N ALA A 38 19.12 -2.43 14.49
CA ALA A 38 17.71 -2.55 14.81
C ALA A 38 17.45 -2.13 16.25
N MET A 39 16.52 -1.20 16.47
CA MET A 39 15.99 -0.88 17.80
C MET A 39 15.21 -2.09 18.34
N THR A 40 15.46 -2.47 19.58
CA THR A 40 14.80 -3.60 20.25
C THR A 40 13.92 -3.15 21.42
N ASP A 41 14.26 -2.06 22.10
CA ASP A 41 13.48 -1.53 23.22
C ASP A 41 13.82 -0.07 23.51
N LEU A 42 13.01 0.57 24.35
CA LEU A 42 13.29 1.86 24.96
C LEU A 42 14.01 1.65 26.32
N VAL A 43 14.86 2.61 26.70
CA VAL A 43 15.46 2.67 28.03
C VAL A 43 14.74 3.74 28.82
N ASP A 44 14.04 3.34 29.87
CA ASP A 44 13.33 4.21 30.81
C ASP A 44 14.07 4.30 32.13
N GLU A 45 14.13 5.49 32.72
CA GLU A 45 14.62 5.75 34.06
C GLU A 45 13.66 6.72 34.77
N ASN A 46 13.02 6.26 35.82
CA ASN A 46 12.04 7.03 36.62
C ASN A 46 10.92 7.67 35.76
N GLY A 47 10.40 6.94 34.76
CA GLY A 47 9.30 7.40 33.92
C GLY A 47 9.75 8.36 32.79
N LYS A 48 11.06 8.50 32.58
CA LYS A 48 11.62 9.27 31.46
C LYS A 48 12.44 8.39 30.53
N VAL A 49 12.15 8.46 29.24
CA VAL A 49 12.96 7.79 28.21
C VAL A 49 14.31 8.51 28.07
N ILE A 50 15.39 7.75 28.29
CA ILE A 50 16.76 8.24 28.28
C ILE A 50 17.63 7.61 27.19
N GLY A 51 17.06 6.73 26.35
CA GLY A 51 17.78 6.07 25.28
C GLY A 51 17.02 4.89 24.69
N ILE A 52 17.72 4.11 23.91
CA ILE A 52 17.23 2.89 23.27
C ILE A 52 18.18 1.72 23.49
N LYS A 53 17.63 0.50 23.44
CA LYS A 53 18.38 -0.73 23.21
C LYS A 53 18.33 -1.04 21.72
N ALA A 54 19.44 -1.49 21.19
CA ALA A 54 19.55 -1.86 19.78
C ALA A 54 20.44 -3.09 19.61
N THR A 55 20.26 -3.79 18.50
CA THR A 55 21.17 -4.85 18.06
C THR A 55 22.00 -4.33 16.90
N LYS A 56 23.31 -4.37 17.03
CA LYS A 56 24.27 -4.01 15.98
C LYS A 56 25.31 -5.12 15.84
N ASP A 57 25.51 -5.59 14.62
CA ASP A 57 26.48 -6.67 14.33
C ASP A 57 26.28 -7.90 15.25
N GLY A 58 25.02 -8.26 15.53
CA GLY A 58 24.64 -9.38 16.40
C GLY A 58 24.80 -9.11 17.91
N SER A 59 25.33 -7.96 18.32
CA SER A 59 25.51 -7.59 19.72
C SER A 59 24.48 -6.59 20.21
N SER A 60 23.98 -6.77 21.43
CA SER A 60 23.11 -5.79 22.09
C SER A 60 23.91 -4.59 22.57
N ILE A 61 23.43 -3.39 22.24
CA ILE A 61 24.02 -2.13 22.65
C ILE A 61 22.96 -1.22 23.26
N ASN A 62 23.38 -0.33 24.16
CA ASN A 62 22.54 0.75 24.68
C ASN A 62 23.02 2.08 24.10
N ILE A 63 22.09 2.87 23.57
CA ILE A 63 22.37 4.20 23.02
C ILE A 63 21.66 5.22 23.91
N LYS A 64 22.46 6.03 24.62
CA LYS A 64 21.94 7.09 25.49
C LYS A 64 21.49 8.29 24.66
N ALA A 65 20.31 8.81 24.95
CA ALA A 65 19.79 10.04 24.40
C ALA A 65 19.80 11.15 25.45
N ASN A 66 20.55 12.21 25.23
CA ASN A 66 20.72 13.28 26.20
C ASN A 66 19.46 14.16 26.36
N LYS A 67 18.65 14.29 25.30
CA LYS A 67 17.49 15.19 25.29
C LYS A 67 16.17 14.45 25.06
N GLY A 68 16.15 13.43 24.20
CA GLY A 68 14.96 12.66 23.91
C GLY A 68 15.17 11.70 22.75
N VAL A 69 14.20 10.81 22.53
CA VAL A 69 14.14 9.82 21.46
C VAL A 69 12.97 10.16 20.56
N ILE A 70 13.17 10.18 19.24
CA ILE A 70 12.11 10.32 18.24
C ILE A 70 11.91 8.97 17.57
N LEU A 71 10.73 8.37 17.73
CA LEU A 71 10.32 7.16 17.03
C LEU A 71 9.82 7.52 15.63
N ALA A 72 10.48 6.95 14.61
CA ALA A 72 10.12 7.17 13.20
C ALA A 72 10.28 5.87 12.36
N ALA A 73 10.03 4.71 12.99
CA ALA A 73 10.33 3.38 12.46
C ALA A 73 9.21 2.78 11.59
N GLY A 74 8.22 3.58 11.17
CA GLY A 74 7.09 3.11 10.37
C GLY A 74 6.02 2.40 11.20
N GLY A 75 5.07 1.77 10.52
CA GLY A 75 3.95 1.08 11.15
C GLY A 75 4.23 -0.37 11.52
N PHE A 76 3.15 -1.17 11.60
CA PHE A 76 3.23 -2.58 12.02
C PHE A 76 2.72 -3.55 10.94
N GLU A 77 2.65 -3.12 9.71
CA GLU A 77 2.07 -3.86 8.59
C GLU A 77 2.76 -5.19 8.27
N ARG A 78 3.97 -5.40 8.75
CA ARG A 78 4.74 -6.65 8.58
C ARG A 78 4.72 -7.56 9.80
N ASP A 79 4.03 -7.19 10.85
CA ASP A 79 3.81 -8.02 12.03
C ASP A 79 2.45 -8.71 11.93
N GLN A 80 2.43 -10.03 11.74
CA GLN A 80 1.17 -10.77 11.57
C GLN A 80 0.33 -10.78 12.86
N ASP A 81 0.96 -10.86 14.03
CA ASP A 81 0.22 -10.88 15.31
C ASP A 81 -0.50 -9.54 15.55
N LEU A 82 0.16 -8.41 15.27
CA LEU A 82 -0.48 -7.11 15.36
C LEU A 82 -1.57 -6.93 14.30
N ARG A 83 -1.35 -7.44 13.07
CA ARG A 83 -2.40 -7.46 12.04
C ARG A 83 -3.61 -8.27 12.48
N ASP A 84 -3.38 -9.45 13.04
CA ASP A 84 -4.45 -10.33 13.50
C ASP A 84 -5.24 -9.74 14.66
N LYS A 85 -4.57 -8.96 15.49
CA LYS A 85 -5.19 -8.28 16.61
C LYS A 85 -6.02 -7.05 16.20
N TYR A 86 -5.56 -6.28 15.22
CA TYR A 86 -6.10 -4.95 14.97
C TYR A 86 -6.76 -4.77 13.61
N LEU A 87 -6.19 -5.33 12.53
CA LEU A 87 -6.65 -5.03 11.17
C LEU A 87 -7.86 -5.87 10.75
N PRO A 88 -8.69 -5.37 9.81
CA PRO A 88 -9.80 -6.12 9.23
C PRO A 88 -9.34 -7.45 8.61
N LYS A 89 -10.26 -8.40 8.54
CA LYS A 89 -10.03 -9.73 7.97
C LYS A 89 -10.66 -9.84 6.57
N PRO A 90 -10.02 -10.63 5.67
CA PRO A 90 -8.78 -11.38 5.85
C PRO A 90 -7.53 -10.49 5.83
N SER A 91 -6.49 -10.83 6.60
CA SER A 91 -5.27 -10.03 6.72
C SER A 91 -4.03 -10.91 6.66
N ASN A 92 -3.06 -10.51 5.82
CA ASN A 92 -1.79 -11.22 5.67
C ASN A 92 -0.65 -10.22 5.43
N ALA A 93 0.42 -10.32 6.22
CA ALA A 93 1.59 -9.45 6.12
C ALA A 93 2.29 -9.54 4.75
N GLU A 94 2.17 -10.67 4.05
CA GLU A 94 2.76 -10.86 2.72
C GLU A 94 2.08 -10.01 1.62
N TRP A 95 0.86 -9.54 1.86
CA TRP A 95 0.14 -8.68 0.92
C TRP A 95 0.58 -7.21 0.99
N SER A 96 1.31 -6.84 2.03
CA SER A 96 1.79 -5.47 2.23
C SER A 96 2.81 -5.06 1.16
N ALA A 97 2.66 -3.86 0.62
CA ALA A 97 3.66 -3.22 -0.25
C ALA A 97 4.67 -2.36 0.52
N ALA A 98 4.51 -2.26 1.82
CA ALA A 98 5.38 -1.48 2.69
C ALA A 98 6.78 -2.10 2.87
N ASN A 99 7.64 -1.39 3.57
CA ASN A 99 8.98 -1.89 3.90
C ASN A 99 8.87 -3.17 4.74
N ILE A 100 9.64 -4.20 4.38
CA ILE A 100 9.64 -5.51 5.06
C ILE A 100 10.08 -5.43 6.53
N HIS A 101 10.75 -4.36 6.94
CA HIS A 101 11.21 -4.14 8.31
C HIS A 101 10.23 -3.30 9.15
N ASN A 102 9.05 -2.97 8.66
CA ASN A 102 8.02 -2.29 9.44
C ASN A 102 7.25 -3.29 10.32
N THR A 103 7.90 -3.78 11.36
CA THR A 103 7.42 -4.86 12.24
C THR A 103 6.84 -4.35 13.57
N GLY A 104 6.58 -3.03 13.65
CA GLY A 104 5.96 -2.42 14.82
C GLY A 104 6.84 -2.34 16.06
N ASP A 105 8.16 -2.46 15.92
CA ASP A 105 9.08 -2.51 17.07
C ASP A 105 9.00 -1.26 17.94
N ALA A 106 8.97 -0.07 17.31
CA ALA A 106 8.82 1.19 18.03
C ALA A 106 7.46 1.32 18.73
N LEU A 107 6.38 0.87 18.07
CA LEU A 107 5.04 0.82 18.65
C LEU A 107 5.00 -0.09 19.89
N LYS A 108 5.52 -1.32 19.74
CA LYS A 108 5.57 -2.30 20.84
C LYS A 108 6.35 -1.78 22.05
N ALA A 109 7.49 -1.11 21.79
CA ALA A 109 8.31 -0.54 22.84
C ALA A 109 7.60 0.61 23.58
N ALA A 110 6.91 1.48 22.87
CA ALA A 110 6.15 2.57 23.46
C ALA A 110 4.92 2.06 24.27
N LEU A 111 4.24 1.03 23.77
CA LEU A 111 3.11 0.39 24.48
C LEU A 111 3.49 -0.15 25.87
N LYS A 112 4.73 -0.67 26.04
CA LYS A 112 5.23 -1.10 27.36
C LYS A 112 5.31 0.03 28.37
N LEU A 113 5.44 1.27 27.91
CA LEU A 113 5.47 2.47 28.77
C LEU A 113 4.08 3.11 28.95
N GLY A 114 3.02 2.45 28.50
CA GLY A 114 1.64 2.92 28.62
C GLY A 114 1.24 3.96 27.59
N ALA A 115 1.91 3.99 26.43
CA ALA A 115 1.53 4.87 25.33
C ALA A 115 0.10 4.55 24.84
N ASP A 116 -0.65 5.60 24.51
CA ASP A 116 -1.98 5.50 23.91
C ASP A 116 -1.88 5.28 22.39
N THR A 117 -2.93 4.65 21.84
CA THR A 117 -3.02 4.36 20.40
C THR A 117 -4.41 4.69 19.86
N HIS A 118 -4.47 5.07 18.59
CA HIS A 118 -5.73 5.37 17.92
C HIS A 118 -5.75 4.81 16.49
N GLN A 119 -6.96 4.56 15.94
CA GLN A 119 -7.21 4.07 14.58
C GLN A 119 -6.43 2.79 14.21
N MET A 120 -6.21 1.89 15.16
CA MET A 120 -5.38 0.68 14.98
C MET A 120 -5.93 -0.29 13.95
N ASP A 121 -7.21 -0.21 13.62
CA ASP A 121 -7.94 -1.03 12.65
C ASP A 121 -7.86 -0.50 11.21
N THR A 122 -7.09 0.56 10.96
CA THR A 122 -7.01 1.20 9.65
C THR A 122 -5.62 1.14 9.03
N GLY A 123 -5.59 1.23 7.69
CA GLY A 123 -4.38 1.25 6.88
C GLY A 123 -4.48 2.22 5.70
N TRP A 124 -3.33 2.57 5.13
CA TRP A 124 -3.24 3.24 3.85
C TRP A 124 -3.47 2.22 2.74
N TRP A 125 -4.73 1.77 2.64
CA TRP A 125 -5.14 0.67 1.82
C TRP A 125 -4.90 0.90 0.33
N SER A 126 -4.45 -0.13 -0.34
CA SER A 126 -4.40 -0.23 -1.80
C SER A 126 -4.38 -1.70 -2.19
N THR A 127 -4.99 -2.04 -3.31
CA THR A 127 -4.79 -3.39 -3.84
C THR A 127 -3.32 -3.65 -4.14
N THR A 128 -2.89 -4.87 -3.89
CA THR A 128 -1.53 -5.34 -4.17
C THR A 128 -1.57 -6.64 -4.96
N MET A 129 -0.49 -6.90 -5.68
CA MET A 129 -0.25 -8.14 -6.39
C MET A 129 0.89 -8.88 -5.69
N LYS A 130 0.73 -10.17 -5.41
CA LYS A 130 1.80 -11.00 -4.84
C LYS A 130 2.63 -11.59 -5.98
N VAL A 131 3.65 -10.84 -6.41
CA VAL A 131 4.53 -11.24 -7.51
C VAL A 131 5.42 -12.41 -7.05
N PRO A 132 5.42 -13.56 -7.74
CA PRO A 132 6.28 -14.66 -7.38
C PRO A 132 7.76 -14.26 -7.30
N GLY A 133 8.45 -14.68 -6.23
CA GLY A 133 9.85 -14.34 -5.98
C GLY A 133 10.10 -12.95 -5.39
N GLN A 134 9.06 -12.16 -5.11
CA GLN A 134 9.20 -10.86 -4.43
C GLN A 134 8.73 -10.95 -2.97
N GLU A 135 9.48 -10.29 -2.08
CA GLU A 135 9.20 -10.29 -0.63
C GLU A 135 8.03 -9.39 -0.23
N LYS A 136 7.68 -8.43 -1.07
CA LYS A 136 6.61 -7.46 -0.80
C LYS A 136 5.60 -7.40 -1.93
N GLY A 137 4.36 -7.06 -1.60
CA GLY A 137 3.31 -6.82 -2.57
C GLY A 137 3.68 -5.69 -3.55
N TRP A 138 3.31 -5.85 -4.79
CA TRP A 138 3.38 -4.80 -5.80
C TRP A 138 2.11 -3.96 -5.76
N LEU A 139 2.23 -2.65 -5.60
CA LEU A 139 1.06 -1.76 -5.56
C LEU A 139 0.32 -1.71 -6.90
N SER A 140 -0.99 -1.89 -6.83
CA SER A 140 -1.93 -1.75 -7.96
C SER A 140 -2.94 -0.64 -7.68
N MET A 141 -2.51 0.61 -7.81
CA MET A 141 -3.38 1.76 -7.55
C MET A 141 -4.25 2.13 -8.76
N VAL A 142 -3.67 2.11 -9.95
CA VAL A 142 -4.27 2.64 -11.20
C VAL A 142 -4.69 1.57 -12.17
N ASP A 143 -4.07 0.38 -12.13
CA ASP A 143 -4.25 -0.66 -13.12
C ASP A 143 -5.73 -1.02 -13.34
N LYS A 144 -6.45 -1.19 -12.23
CA LYS A 144 -7.90 -1.52 -12.25
C LYS A 144 -8.79 -0.38 -12.76
N SER A 145 -8.32 0.88 -12.71
CA SER A 145 -9.11 2.04 -13.17
C SER A 145 -9.06 2.26 -14.68
N MET A 146 -8.11 1.62 -15.37
CA MET A 146 -7.97 1.73 -16.82
C MET A 146 -9.13 1.04 -17.56
N PRO A 147 -9.58 1.56 -18.71
CA PRO A 147 -10.62 0.90 -19.51
C PRO A 147 -10.11 -0.41 -20.12
N GLY A 148 -11.01 -1.38 -20.30
CA GLY A 148 -10.70 -2.71 -20.86
C GLY A 148 -10.33 -3.76 -19.83
N ASN A 149 -10.71 -3.53 -18.59
CA ASN A 149 -10.69 -4.50 -17.50
C ASN A 149 -11.88 -4.31 -16.57
N TYR A 150 -12.14 -5.29 -15.74
CA TYR A 150 -13.04 -5.23 -14.59
C TYR A 150 -12.57 -6.18 -13.49
N THR A 151 -13.05 -6.01 -12.26
CA THR A 151 -12.71 -6.89 -11.13
C THR A 151 -13.92 -7.65 -10.64
N VAL A 152 -13.70 -8.94 -10.33
CA VAL A 152 -14.75 -9.82 -9.82
C VAL A 152 -14.29 -10.53 -8.54
N ASN A 153 -15.27 -11.00 -7.75
CA ASN A 153 -15.07 -11.96 -6.69
C ASN A 153 -14.91 -13.38 -7.26
N LYS A 154 -14.83 -14.39 -6.40
CA LYS A 154 -14.70 -15.79 -6.83
C LYS A 154 -15.97 -16.33 -7.53
N ASN A 155 -17.12 -15.70 -7.31
CA ASN A 155 -18.38 -16.05 -8.00
C ASN A 155 -18.48 -15.40 -9.40
N GLY A 156 -17.46 -14.71 -9.87
CA GLY A 156 -17.47 -14.01 -11.15
C GLY A 156 -18.28 -12.70 -11.14
N GLU A 157 -18.60 -12.15 -9.99
CA GLU A 157 -19.45 -10.97 -9.82
C GLU A 157 -18.64 -9.74 -9.45
N ARG A 158 -18.97 -8.59 -10.03
CA ARG A 158 -18.42 -7.29 -9.62
C ARG A 158 -19.00 -6.88 -8.27
N PHE A 159 -18.20 -6.31 -7.41
CA PHE A 159 -18.61 -5.90 -6.06
C PHE A 159 -18.29 -4.44 -5.74
N SER A 160 -17.44 -3.78 -6.53
CA SER A 160 -16.99 -2.41 -6.27
C SER A 160 -16.61 -1.70 -7.57
N ASN A 161 -16.70 -0.36 -7.59
CA ASN A 161 -16.28 0.47 -8.71
C ASN A 161 -14.74 0.46 -8.82
N GLU A 162 -14.19 -0.11 -9.88
CA GLU A 162 -12.76 -0.26 -10.09
C GLU A 162 -12.02 1.07 -10.23
N SER A 163 -12.72 2.12 -10.63
CA SER A 163 -12.16 3.46 -10.85
C SER A 163 -12.26 4.38 -9.64
N GLN A 164 -12.96 3.97 -8.57
CA GLN A 164 -13.00 4.76 -7.34
C GLN A 164 -11.64 4.83 -6.64
N ASN A 165 -11.54 5.66 -5.61
CA ASN A 165 -10.34 5.76 -4.78
C ASN A 165 -9.88 4.38 -4.28
N TYR A 166 -8.59 4.09 -4.40
CA TYR A 166 -8.03 2.78 -4.07
C TYR A 166 -8.18 2.38 -2.61
N VAL A 167 -8.22 3.34 -1.68
CA VAL A 167 -8.52 3.07 -0.26
C VAL A 167 -9.98 2.63 -0.12
N SER A 168 -10.91 3.34 -0.78
CA SER A 168 -12.33 2.99 -0.77
C SER A 168 -12.59 1.62 -1.40
N PHE A 169 -11.88 1.29 -2.49
CA PHE A 169 -12.00 -0.02 -3.11
C PHE A 169 -11.61 -1.16 -2.16
N VAL A 170 -10.51 -1.01 -1.42
CA VAL A 170 -10.09 -2.04 -0.44
C VAL A 170 -11.00 -2.05 0.79
N ASN A 171 -11.52 -0.90 1.22
CA ASN A 171 -12.56 -0.87 2.26
C ASN A 171 -13.81 -1.64 1.83
N ASP A 172 -14.23 -1.54 0.55
CA ASP A 172 -15.31 -2.35 0.00
C ASP A 172 -14.96 -3.85 0.00
N MET A 173 -13.69 -4.22 -0.28
CA MET A 173 -13.26 -5.62 -0.17
C MET A 173 -13.46 -6.15 1.26
N PHE A 174 -13.11 -5.37 2.29
CA PHE A 174 -13.31 -5.79 3.67
C PHE A 174 -14.80 -5.78 4.09
N ALA A 175 -15.51 -4.72 3.75
CA ALA A 175 -16.91 -4.53 4.16
C ALA A 175 -17.88 -5.52 3.52
N LYS A 176 -17.56 -5.99 2.29
CA LYS A 176 -18.42 -6.90 1.51
C LYS A 176 -17.93 -8.34 1.52
N PHE A 177 -16.79 -8.61 2.16
CA PHE A 177 -16.23 -9.96 2.23
C PHE A 177 -17.04 -10.83 3.19
N ASP A 178 -17.64 -11.88 2.65
CA ASP A 178 -18.29 -12.96 3.39
C ASP A 178 -18.30 -14.27 2.56
N GLU A 179 -18.93 -15.33 3.08
CA GLU A 179 -19.03 -16.61 2.37
C GLU A 179 -19.80 -16.52 1.04
N GLY A 180 -20.80 -15.62 0.95
CA GLY A 180 -21.58 -15.37 -0.27
C GLY A 180 -20.85 -14.44 -1.26
N ASN A 181 -19.89 -13.64 -0.78
CA ASN A 181 -19.15 -12.68 -1.60
C ASN A 181 -17.63 -12.75 -1.31
N PRO A 182 -16.93 -13.81 -1.76
CA PRO A 182 -15.49 -14.00 -1.51
C PRO A 182 -14.64 -13.07 -2.40
N CYS A 183 -14.59 -11.78 -2.05
CA CYS A 183 -13.94 -10.72 -2.82
C CYS A 183 -12.53 -10.32 -2.32
N ALA A 184 -11.96 -11.05 -1.37
CA ALA A 184 -10.61 -10.83 -0.85
C ALA A 184 -9.81 -12.15 -0.77
N PRO A 185 -9.01 -12.48 -1.82
CA PRO A 185 -8.62 -11.66 -2.97
C PRO A 185 -9.73 -11.48 -4.01
N CYS A 186 -9.54 -10.52 -4.90
CA CYS A 186 -10.37 -10.34 -6.09
C CYS A 186 -9.54 -10.54 -7.37
N TYR A 187 -10.24 -10.65 -8.50
CA TYR A 187 -9.69 -11.07 -9.77
C TYR A 187 -9.92 -9.99 -10.83
N MET A 188 -8.84 -9.39 -11.32
CA MET A 188 -8.89 -8.40 -12.39
C MET A 188 -8.82 -9.12 -13.73
N ILE A 189 -9.89 -9.03 -14.51
CA ILE A 189 -10.05 -9.66 -15.82
C ILE A 189 -9.77 -8.65 -16.92
N PHE A 190 -9.00 -9.05 -17.92
CA PHE A 190 -8.71 -8.23 -19.10
C PHE A 190 -8.47 -9.12 -20.34
N ASP A 191 -8.59 -8.52 -21.52
CA ASP A 191 -8.46 -9.22 -22.80
C ASP A 191 -7.11 -8.99 -23.49
N SER A 192 -6.94 -9.57 -24.68
CA SER A 192 -5.74 -9.43 -25.50
C SER A 192 -5.47 -7.98 -25.90
N ASN A 193 -6.49 -7.17 -26.10
CA ASN A 193 -6.34 -5.76 -26.46
C ASN A 193 -5.76 -4.94 -25.29
N PHE A 194 -6.30 -5.13 -24.07
CA PHE A 194 -5.71 -4.54 -22.88
C PHE A 194 -4.27 -5.01 -22.68
N ARG A 195 -4.03 -6.31 -22.75
CA ARG A 195 -2.70 -6.92 -22.60
C ARG A 195 -1.67 -6.36 -23.57
N LYS A 196 -2.05 -6.12 -24.83
CA LYS A 196 -1.19 -5.59 -25.88
C LYS A 196 -0.80 -4.14 -25.62
N ASN A 197 -1.72 -3.31 -25.15
CA ASN A 197 -1.60 -1.86 -25.17
C ASN A 197 -1.32 -1.24 -23.78
N ARG A 198 -1.57 -1.95 -22.68
CA ARG A 198 -1.50 -1.41 -21.32
C ARG A 198 -0.61 -2.27 -20.42
N PRO A 199 0.18 -1.65 -19.55
CA PRO A 199 0.85 -2.36 -18.47
C PRO A 199 -0.15 -2.72 -17.36
N CYS A 200 0.18 -3.76 -16.57
CA CYS A 200 -0.59 -4.17 -15.39
C CYS A 200 0.38 -4.59 -14.28
N GLY A 201 0.55 -3.75 -13.28
CA GLY A 201 1.53 -3.96 -12.24
C GLY A 201 2.96 -4.13 -12.79
N PRO A 202 3.63 -5.26 -12.52
CA PRO A 202 4.97 -5.54 -13.05
C PRO A 202 4.96 -6.02 -14.50
N LEU A 203 3.77 -6.37 -15.02
CA LEU A 203 3.60 -6.86 -16.39
C LEU A 203 3.61 -5.67 -17.35
N LEU A 204 4.65 -5.58 -18.19
CA LEU A 204 4.70 -4.56 -19.25
C LEU A 204 3.67 -4.87 -20.34
N GLN A 205 3.26 -3.87 -21.09
CA GLN A 205 2.36 -4.06 -22.23
C GLN A 205 2.90 -5.09 -23.22
N GLY A 206 2.01 -5.90 -23.81
CA GLY A 206 2.39 -7.04 -24.66
C GLY A 206 3.21 -6.68 -25.89
N SER A 207 3.07 -5.46 -26.40
CA SER A 207 3.91 -4.91 -27.46
C SER A 207 5.39 -4.77 -27.06
N MET A 208 5.70 -4.67 -25.75
CA MET A 208 7.07 -4.60 -25.22
C MET A 208 7.51 -5.91 -24.54
N GLN A 209 6.59 -6.66 -23.96
CA GLN A 209 6.83 -7.92 -23.27
C GLN A 209 5.76 -8.93 -23.71
N PRO A 210 5.98 -9.65 -24.81
CA PRO A 210 5.07 -10.72 -25.23
C PRO A 210 4.98 -11.82 -24.16
N ASP A 211 3.92 -12.62 -24.20
CA ASP A 211 3.68 -13.67 -23.17
C ASP A 211 4.84 -14.65 -23.05
N SER A 212 5.54 -14.93 -24.16
CA SER A 212 6.75 -15.77 -24.17
C SER A 212 7.93 -15.18 -23.38
N ALA A 213 7.93 -13.88 -23.11
CA ALA A 213 8.94 -13.16 -22.32
C ALA A 213 8.51 -12.91 -20.88
N VAL A 214 7.29 -13.30 -20.49
CA VAL A 214 6.83 -13.27 -19.09
C VAL A 214 7.49 -14.42 -18.32
N PRO A 215 8.05 -14.20 -17.13
CA PRO A 215 8.63 -15.26 -16.33
C PRO A 215 7.66 -16.43 -16.13
N LYS A 216 8.15 -17.65 -16.31
CA LYS A 216 7.29 -18.85 -16.23
C LYS A 216 6.63 -19.03 -14.88
N GLU A 217 7.33 -18.66 -13.81
CA GLU A 217 6.85 -18.69 -12.44
C GLU A 217 5.71 -17.69 -12.15
N TRP A 218 5.47 -16.74 -13.06
CA TRP A 218 4.35 -15.80 -12.91
C TRP A 218 3.02 -16.41 -13.36
N TRP A 219 3.04 -17.44 -14.21
CA TRP A 219 1.84 -18.11 -14.70
C TRP A 219 1.31 -19.07 -13.63
N THR A 220 0.58 -18.52 -12.67
CA THR A 220 -0.02 -19.26 -11.55
C THR A 220 -1.42 -18.72 -11.24
N PRO A 221 -2.35 -19.57 -10.74
CA PRO A 221 -3.69 -19.10 -10.34
C PRO A 221 -3.69 -18.05 -9.23
N SER A 222 -2.60 -17.92 -8.48
CA SER A 222 -2.44 -16.94 -7.41
C SER A 222 -1.85 -15.60 -7.85
N PHE A 223 -1.44 -15.47 -9.12
CA PHE A 223 -0.89 -14.21 -9.64
C PHE A 223 -1.39 -13.87 -11.04
N LEU A 224 -1.04 -14.64 -12.08
CA LEU A 224 -1.42 -14.37 -13.46
C LEU A 224 -1.92 -15.65 -14.13
N SER A 225 -3.13 -15.64 -14.65
CA SER A 225 -3.73 -16.73 -15.42
C SER A 225 -4.07 -16.27 -16.83
N LYS A 226 -4.17 -17.22 -17.76
CA LYS A 226 -4.55 -17.02 -19.17
C LYS A 226 -5.47 -18.14 -19.62
N GLY A 227 -6.47 -17.82 -20.44
CA GLY A 227 -7.31 -18.75 -21.17
C GLY A 227 -7.56 -18.24 -22.58
N GLU A 228 -7.68 -19.13 -23.56
CA GLU A 228 -8.02 -18.73 -24.93
C GLU A 228 -9.49 -18.28 -25.02
N THR A 229 -10.34 -18.84 -24.16
CA THR A 229 -11.72 -18.41 -23.94
C THR A 229 -11.91 -17.90 -22.51
N LEU A 230 -13.07 -17.27 -22.25
CA LEU A 230 -13.42 -16.79 -20.91
C LEU A 230 -13.67 -17.97 -19.95
N GLU A 231 -14.26 -19.05 -20.46
CA GLU A 231 -14.53 -20.29 -19.71
C GLU A 231 -13.21 -20.98 -19.29
N GLU A 232 -12.25 -21.10 -20.21
CA GLU A 232 -10.92 -21.63 -19.88
C GLU A 232 -10.20 -20.77 -18.84
N LEU A 233 -10.30 -19.43 -18.96
CA LEU A 233 -9.74 -18.54 -17.96
C LEU A 233 -10.38 -18.74 -16.59
N ALA A 234 -11.72 -18.86 -16.55
CA ALA A 234 -12.47 -19.06 -15.32
C ALA A 234 -12.05 -20.35 -14.61
N GLU A 235 -11.89 -21.46 -15.36
CA GLU A 235 -11.42 -22.73 -14.84
C GLU A 235 -10.01 -22.63 -14.25
N VAL A 236 -9.06 -22.04 -14.99
CA VAL A 236 -7.67 -21.88 -14.54
C VAL A 236 -7.57 -20.97 -13.34
N ALA A 237 -8.33 -19.87 -13.28
CA ALA A 237 -8.33 -18.92 -12.18
C ALA A 237 -9.18 -19.37 -10.97
N GLY A 238 -10.01 -20.42 -11.12
CA GLY A 238 -10.91 -20.92 -10.08
C GLY A 238 -12.06 -19.96 -9.79
N ILE A 239 -12.58 -19.29 -10.83
CA ILE A 239 -13.73 -18.36 -10.79
C ILE A 239 -14.96 -19.08 -11.36
N ASP A 240 -16.15 -18.76 -10.85
CA ASP A 240 -17.39 -19.29 -11.44
C ASP A 240 -17.55 -18.81 -12.89
N PRO A 241 -17.62 -19.74 -13.88
CA PRO A 241 -17.67 -19.36 -15.30
C PRO A 241 -19.02 -18.74 -15.71
N GLU A 242 -20.11 -19.09 -15.05
CA GLU A 242 -21.43 -18.52 -15.38
C GLU A 242 -21.53 -17.07 -14.89
N GLY A 243 -21.10 -16.81 -13.65
CA GLY A 243 -21.03 -15.47 -13.10
C GLY A 243 -20.09 -14.58 -13.90
N LEU A 244 -18.91 -15.11 -14.27
CA LEU A 244 -17.93 -14.35 -15.05
C LEU A 244 -18.47 -13.97 -16.44
N ARG A 245 -19.15 -14.90 -17.13
CA ARG A 245 -19.79 -14.65 -18.43
C ARG A 245 -20.89 -13.61 -18.33
N ALA A 246 -21.76 -13.74 -17.32
CA ALA A 246 -22.84 -12.77 -17.08
C ALA A 246 -22.30 -11.37 -16.80
N THR A 247 -21.24 -11.26 -16.00
CA THR A 247 -20.57 -10.01 -15.70
C THR A 247 -19.94 -9.39 -16.96
N GLN A 248 -19.21 -10.18 -17.77
CA GLN A 248 -18.61 -9.67 -19.01
C GLN A 248 -19.66 -9.13 -19.98
N ALA A 249 -20.79 -9.79 -20.12
CA ALA A 249 -21.87 -9.33 -20.98
C ALA A 249 -22.37 -7.94 -20.57
N LYS A 250 -22.61 -7.72 -19.27
CA LYS A 250 -23.02 -6.42 -18.72
C LYS A 250 -21.93 -5.34 -18.91
N VAL A 251 -20.67 -5.66 -18.57
CA VAL A 251 -19.56 -4.71 -18.73
C VAL A 251 -19.40 -4.28 -20.19
N ASN A 252 -19.55 -5.21 -21.13
CA ASN A 252 -19.50 -4.90 -22.55
C ASN A 252 -20.69 -4.01 -23.01
N GLU A 253 -21.87 -4.21 -22.46
CA GLU A 253 -23.02 -3.32 -22.68
C GLU A 253 -22.76 -1.92 -22.12
N TYR A 254 -22.25 -1.82 -20.88
CA TYR A 254 -21.88 -0.54 -20.26
C TYR A 254 -20.79 0.20 -21.04
N ALA A 255 -19.83 -0.52 -21.61
CA ALA A 255 -18.80 0.07 -22.45
C ALA A 255 -19.37 0.68 -23.74
N VAL A 256 -20.43 0.10 -24.32
CA VAL A 256 -21.12 0.62 -25.51
C VAL A 256 -21.99 1.84 -25.16
N THR A 257 -22.76 1.73 -24.06
CA THR A 257 -23.66 2.81 -23.64
C THR A 257 -22.94 3.97 -22.93
N GLY A 258 -21.75 3.72 -22.40
CA GLY A 258 -20.99 4.66 -21.58
C GLY A 258 -21.52 4.80 -20.16
N LYS A 259 -22.45 3.92 -19.72
CA LYS A 259 -23.09 3.98 -18.41
C LYS A 259 -23.00 2.65 -17.69
N ASP A 260 -22.29 2.65 -16.56
CA ASP A 260 -22.28 1.54 -15.62
C ASP A 260 -23.45 1.67 -14.65
N LEU A 261 -24.49 0.90 -14.90
CA LEU A 261 -25.76 0.97 -14.13
C LEU A 261 -25.64 0.32 -12.75
N GLU A 262 -24.63 -0.52 -12.50
CA GLU A 262 -24.48 -1.24 -11.24
C GLU A 262 -23.58 -0.45 -10.26
N LEU A 263 -22.43 0.00 -10.70
CA LEU A 263 -21.39 0.56 -9.84
C LEU A 263 -20.98 1.99 -10.20
N GLN A 264 -21.61 2.58 -11.23
CA GLN A 264 -21.45 3.97 -11.65
C GLN A 264 -19.98 4.32 -12.03
N ARG A 265 -19.23 3.34 -12.55
CA ARG A 265 -17.85 3.51 -12.96
C ARG A 265 -17.72 4.57 -14.06
N GLY A 266 -16.90 5.59 -13.80
CA GLY A 266 -16.67 6.70 -14.71
C GLY A 266 -17.65 7.86 -14.55
N ASP A 267 -18.56 7.86 -13.57
CA ASP A 267 -19.47 8.97 -13.32
C ASP A 267 -18.81 10.12 -12.56
N SER A 268 -17.88 9.81 -11.64
CA SER A 268 -17.16 10.82 -10.88
C SER A 268 -15.95 11.41 -11.63
N ALA A 269 -15.55 12.62 -11.25
CA ALA A 269 -14.32 13.23 -11.76
C ALA A 269 -13.07 12.45 -11.35
N TYR A 270 -13.09 11.82 -10.17
CA TYR A 270 -12.00 10.99 -9.70
C TYR A 270 -11.83 9.72 -10.56
N ASP A 271 -12.93 9.05 -10.90
CA ASP A 271 -12.92 7.86 -11.77
C ASP A 271 -12.25 8.17 -13.11
N ARG A 272 -12.63 9.30 -13.70
CA ARG A 272 -12.12 9.75 -15.02
C ARG A 272 -10.67 10.20 -14.99
N TYR A 273 -10.15 10.59 -13.84
CA TYR A 273 -8.76 11.06 -13.71
C TYR A 273 -7.74 9.98 -14.12
N TYR A 274 -7.99 8.71 -13.77
CA TYR A 274 -7.15 7.58 -14.16
C TYR A 274 -7.69 6.84 -15.40
N GLY A 275 -8.78 7.29 -15.99
CA GLY A 275 -9.30 6.78 -17.25
C GLY A 275 -8.43 7.17 -18.44
N ASP A 276 -8.79 6.66 -19.60
CA ASP A 276 -8.14 7.00 -20.87
C ASP A 276 -9.04 7.96 -21.66
N PRO A 277 -8.69 9.26 -21.79
CA PRO A 277 -9.54 10.23 -22.48
C PRO A 277 -9.73 9.96 -23.97
N SER A 278 -8.94 9.06 -24.58
CA SER A 278 -9.13 8.64 -25.96
C SER A 278 -10.26 7.60 -26.12
N VAL A 279 -10.72 7.00 -25.02
CA VAL A 279 -11.82 6.03 -25.00
C VAL A 279 -13.15 6.75 -24.80
N THR A 280 -14.09 6.51 -25.72
CA THR A 280 -15.43 7.11 -25.70
C THR A 280 -16.48 6.00 -25.80
N PRO A 281 -17.67 6.21 -25.25
CA PRO A 281 -18.22 7.40 -24.60
C PRO A 281 -17.77 7.61 -23.14
N ASN A 282 -17.18 6.61 -22.47
CA ASN A 282 -16.72 6.70 -21.08
C ASN A 282 -15.24 6.31 -20.99
N PRO A 283 -14.35 7.19 -20.49
CA PRO A 283 -12.92 6.94 -20.43
C PRO A 283 -12.50 5.80 -19.49
N CYS A 284 -13.42 5.29 -18.66
CA CYS A 284 -13.18 4.19 -17.74
C CYS A 284 -13.69 2.83 -18.26
N LEU A 285 -14.43 2.80 -19.36
CA LEU A 285 -15.12 1.61 -19.86
C LEU A 285 -14.68 1.31 -21.30
N ALA A 286 -14.17 0.11 -21.52
CA ALA A 286 -13.94 -0.43 -22.86
C ALA A 286 -14.34 -1.91 -22.87
N PRO A 287 -14.88 -2.41 -24.00
CA PRO A 287 -15.36 -3.80 -24.06
C PRO A 287 -14.18 -4.79 -24.10
N LEU A 288 -14.39 -5.96 -23.51
CA LEU A 288 -13.50 -7.10 -23.58
C LEU A 288 -14.08 -8.11 -24.57
N LYS A 289 -13.49 -8.24 -25.75
CA LYS A 289 -14.09 -9.05 -26.85
C LYS A 289 -13.13 -10.08 -27.43
N GLU A 290 -11.84 -9.90 -27.30
CA GLU A 290 -10.86 -10.68 -28.03
C GLU A 290 -9.99 -11.49 -27.07
N GLY A 291 -10.09 -12.82 -27.16
CA GLY A 291 -9.15 -13.72 -26.49
C GLY A 291 -7.72 -13.60 -27.05
N PRO A 292 -6.72 -14.09 -26.35
CA PRO A 292 -6.83 -14.71 -25.04
C PRO A 292 -7.23 -13.71 -23.95
N PHE A 293 -7.90 -14.24 -22.93
CA PHE A 293 -8.26 -13.50 -21.72
C PHE A 293 -7.25 -13.77 -20.61
N TYR A 294 -7.12 -12.82 -19.70
CA TYR A 294 -6.16 -12.88 -18.59
C TYR A 294 -6.82 -12.53 -17.28
N CYS A 295 -6.27 -13.08 -16.21
CA CYS A 295 -6.67 -12.76 -14.84
C CYS A 295 -5.45 -12.41 -14.01
N MET A 296 -5.48 -11.24 -13.35
CA MET A 296 -4.49 -10.83 -12.36
C MET A 296 -5.14 -10.82 -10.99
N VAL A 297 -4.53 -11.50 -10.01
CA VAL A 297 -5.06 -11.57 -8.64
C VAL A 297 -4.65 -10.33 -7.85
N LEU A 298 -5.63 -9.68 -7.22
CA LEU A 298 -5.47 -8.49 -6.40
C LEU A 298 -5.84 -8.81 -4.95
N TYR A 299 -4.92 -8.51 -4.04
CA TYR A 299 -5.09 -8.71 -2.60
C TYR A 299 -5.39 -7.40 -1.88
N PRO A 300 -6.15 -7.41 -0.77
CA PRO A 300 -6.34 -6.23 0.07
C PRO A 300 -5.05 -5.93 0.85
N GLY A 301 -4.16 -5.19 0.22
CA GLY A 301 -2.89 -4.78 0.79
C GLY A 301 -2.90 -3.31 1.24
N GLU A 302 -1.73 -2.81 1.60
CA GLU A 302 -1.55 -1.43 2.03
C GLU A 302 -0.14 -0.90 1.75
N MET A 303 -0.01 0.42 1.81
CA MET A 303 1.27 1.14 1.76
C MET A 303 1.87 1.34 3.17
N GLY A 304 1.11 1.03 4.22
CA GLY A 304 1.45 1.15 5.62
C GLY A 304 0.19 1.17 6.49
N THR A 305 0.35 0.93 7.79
CA THR A 305 -0.75 1.11 8.75
C THR A 305 -1.02 2.60 8.97
N ALA A 306 -2.29 2.96 9.23
CA ALA A 306 -2.71 4.33 9.55
C ALA A 306 -2.91 4.53 11.05
N GLY A 307 -3.12 3.45 11.79
CA GLY A 307 -3.15 3.45 13.25
C GLY A 307 -1.77 3.49 13.87
N GLY A 308 -1.68 4.01 15.09
CA GLY A 308 -0.42 4.12 15.81
C GLY A 308 -0.52 4.94 17.09
N LEU A 309 0.63 5.40 17.57
CA LEU A 309 0.77 6.18 18.82
C LEU A 309 0.05 7.52 18.72
N VAL A 310 -0.63 7.90 19.79
CA VAL A 310 -1.20 9.24 19.95
C VAL A 310 -0.09 10.21 20.34
N ILE A 311 -0.03 11.34 19.65
CA ILE A 311 0.94 12.42 19.90
C ILE A 311 0.22 13.76 20.05
N ASP A 312 0.84 14.69 20.76
CA ASP A 312 0.38 16.07 20.84
C ASP A 312 0.95 16.97 19.70
N THR A 313 0.62 18.24 19.74
CA THR A 313 1.10 19.25 18.76
C THR A 313 2.62 19.48 18.78
N HIS A 314 3.33 18.98 19.79
CA HIS A 314 4.79 19.01 19.90
C HIS A 314 5.43 17.68 19.53
N ALA A 315 4.62 16.72 18.99
CA ALA A 315 5.02 15.35 18.65
C ALA A 315 5.42 14.48 19.86
N ARG A 316 5.05 14.86 21.08
CA ARG A 316 5.30 14.05 22.30
C ARG A 316 4.31 12.90 22.33
N VAL A 317 4.78 11.70 22.63
CA VAL A 317 3.92 10.50 22.75
C VAL A 317 3.10 10.62 24.04
N LEU A 318 1.79 10.42 23.93
CA LEU A 318 0.85 10.51 25.04
C LEU A 318 0.53 9.14 25.63
N LYS A 319 0.23 9.12 26.93
CA LYS A 319 -0.41 8.01 27.63
C LYS A 319 -1.94 8.12 27.53
N GLN A 320 -2.65 7.08 27.97
CA GLN A 320 -4.12 7.06 27.99
C GLN A 320 -4.75 8.16 28.86
N ASP A 321 -4.03 8.69 29.85
CA ASP A 321 -4.47 9.82 30.68
C ASP A 321 -4.19 11.20 30.04
N GLY A 322 -3.68 11.20 28.80
CA GLY A 322 -3.32 12.40 28.03
C GLY A 322 -2.00 13.03 28.44
N GLN A 323 -1.26 12.47 29.42
CA GLN A 323 0.04 13.00 29.81
C GLN A 323 1.14 12.52 28.86
N PRO A 324 2.11 13.39 28.51
CA PRO A 324 3.23 12.99 27.68
C PRO A 324 4.20 12.05 28.40
N ILE A 325 4.71 11.06 27.69
CA ILE A 325 5.84 10.25 28.16
C ILE A 325 7.11 11.10 28.05
N ALA A 326 7.73 11.41 29.19
CA ALA A 326 8.88 12.29 29.23
C ALA A 326 10.03 11.76 28.36
N GLY A 327 10.60 12.60 27.50
CA GLY A 327 11.73 12.27 26.62
C GLY A 327 11.37 11.39 25.41
N LEU A 328 10.07 11.12 25.15
CA LEU A 328 9.61 10.30 24.02
C LEU A 328 8.77 11.10 23.04
N TYR A 329 9.17 11.07 21.78
CA TYR A 329 8.51 11.71 20.65
C TYR A 329 8.28 10.69 19.53
N ALA A 330 7.33 10.97 18.62
CA ALA A 330 7.10 10.12 17.47
C ALA A 330 6.61 10.92 16.26
N CYS A 331 6.89 10.40 15.05
CA CYS A 331 6.39 10.94 13.79
C CYS A 331 6.31 9.86 12.70
N GLY A 332 5.51 10.11 11.66
CA GLY A 332 5.31 9.17 10.55
C GLY A 332 4.36 8.03 10.91
N ASN A 333 4.39 6.92 10.18
CA ASN A 333 3.41 5.83 10.32
C ASN A 333 3.45 5.05 11.66
N VAL A 334 4.39 5.33 12.55
CA VAL A 334 4.36 4.84 13.92
C VAL A 334 3.31 5.59 14.76
N THR A 335 2.88 6.76 14.31
CA THR A 335 1.82 7.57 14.93
C THR A 335 0.48 7.34 14.22
N THR A 336 -0.63 7.58 14.95
CA THR A 336 -1.95 7.58 14.31
C THR A 336 -2.06 8.64 13.22
N ALA A 337 -2.81 8.32 12.18
CA ALA A 337 -3.08 9.25 11.08
C ALA A 337 -3.74 10.53 11.59
N LEU A 338 -3.34 11.66 11.02
CA LEU A 338 -3.89 12.98 11.38
C LEU A 338 -5.37 13.12 10.99
N LEU A 339 -5.78 12.45 9.91
CA LEU A 339 -7.14 12.46 9.40
C LEU A 339 -7.71 11.05 9.35
N PRO A 340 -9.02 10.87 9.64
CA PRO A 340 -9.67 9.56 9.59
C PRO A 340 -9.89 9.04 8.17
N THR A 341 -9.65 9.89 7.16
CA THR A 341 -9.82 9.57 5.74
C THR A 341 -8.51 9.82 4.99
N TYR A 342 -8.40 9.22 3.80
CA TYR A 342 -7.23 9.38 2.94
C TYR A 342 -7.40 10.59 2.00
N PRO A 343 -6.77 11.73 2.29
CA PRO A 343 -6.92 12.94 1.47
C PRO A 343 -6.11 12.91 0.17
N GLY A 344 -5.28 11.89 -0.05
CA GLY A 344 -4.50 11.73 -1.27
C GLY A 344 -2.99 11.62 -1.06
N PRO A 345 -2.19 11.61 -2.14
CA PRO A 345 -0.74 11.52 -2.07
C PRO A 345 -0.11 12.60 -1.19
N GLY A 346 0.84 12.21 -0.34
CA GLY A 346 1.48 13.09 0.64
C GLY A 346 0.89 13.03 2.05
N SER A 347 -0.23 12.34 2.25
CA SER A 347 -0.93 12.22 3.54
C SER A 347 -0.08 11.57 4.64
N THR A 348 0.95 10.82 4.30
CA THR A 348 1.90 10.24 5.25
C THR A 348 3.17 11.08 5.37
N LEU A 349 3.76 11.50 4.24
CA LEU A 349 5.03 12.25 4.23
C LEU A 349 4.89 13.66 4.79
N GLY A 350 3.77 14.33 4.53
CA GLY A 350 3.52 15.68 5.06
C GLY A 350 3.54 15.69 6.59
N PRO A 351 2.65 14.94 7.26
CA PRO A 351 2.67 14.82 8.72
C PRO A 351 4.00 14.30 9.28
N ALA A 352 4.61 13.29 8.64
CA ALA A 352 5.88 12.74 9.09
C ALA A 352 7.00 13.81 9.17
N MET A 353 7.12 14.63 8.13
CA MET A 353 8.12 15.70 8.09
C MET A 353 7.76 16.84 9.05
N THR A 354 6.49 17.21 9.15
CA THR A 354 6.01 18.28 10.03
C THR A 354 6.24 17.90 11.50
N PHE A 355 5.78 16.73 11.93
CA PHE A 355 5.96 16.31 13.32
C PHE A 355 7.40 15.94 13.65
N GLY A 356 8.20 15.45 12.70
CA GLY A 356 9.64 15.31 12.89
C GLY A 356 10.33 16.63 13.16
N TYR A 357 9.95 17.70 12.45
CA TYR A 357 10.42 19.05 12.70
C TYR A 357 9.96 19.59 14.06
N LEU A 358 8.68 19.44 14.40
CA LEU A 358 8.12 19.88 15.69
C LEU A 358 8.77 19.16 16.87
N ALA A 359 8.99 17.84 16.78
CA ALA A 359 9.73 17.08 17.78
C ALA A 359 11.15 17.65 17.99
N ALA A 360 11.88 17.90 16.90
CA ALA A 360 13.22 18.47 17.00
C ALA A 360 13.23 19.87 17.62
N LYS A 361 12.23 20.68 17.29
CA LYS A 361 12.06 22.02 17.85
C LYS A 361 11.80 21.97 19.37
N ASP A 362 10.89 21.12 19.82
CA ASP A 362 10.56 20.95 21.24
C ASP A 362 11.76 20.41 22.03
N ILE A 363 12.42 19.36 21.52
CA ILE A 363 13.62 18.76 22.14
C ILE A 363 14.76 19.76 22.31
N THR A 364 14.92 20.70 21.38
CA THR A 364 16.02 21.68 21.42
C THR A 364 15.68 22.95 22.17
N GLY A 365 14.40 23.18 22.48
CA GLY A 365 13.91 24.42 23.09
C GLY A 365 14.07 25.64 22.17
N THR A 366 14.17 25.43 20.84
CA THR A 366 14.36 26.53 19.89
C THR A 366 13.00 27.11 19.48
N ASN A 367 12.84 28.42 19.64
CA ASN A 367 11.76 29.18 19.01
C ASN A 367 12.28 29.68 17.65
N PHE A 368 11.76 29.11 16.55
CA PHE A 368 12.00 29.64 15.19
C PHE A 368 10.85 30.54 14.78
#